data_71f1864f0d8b34e46ec929902a0d263f
#
_entry.id   71f1864f0d8b34e46ec929902a0d263f
#
_cell.length_a   1.000
_cell.length_b   1.000
_cell.length_c   1.000
_cell.angle_alpha   90.00
_cell.angle_beta   90.00
_cell.angle_gamma   90.00
#
_symmetry.space_group_name_H-M   'P 1'
#
loop_
_entity.id
_entity.type
_entity.pdbx_description
1 polymer ?
#
loop_
_entity_poly.entity_id
_entity_poly.type
_entity_poly.pdbx_seq_one_letter_code
_entity_poly.pdbx_strand_id
1 'polypeptide(L)'
;MQPIISMNDTSPKLALEVLQQFRVIYGTMRQYFRELEECCGLPGSQMWVLQEVERTPEIGITELAVRLGIHQSTCSQLVEKLVVKNCLVKKRQSMDQRRVGLCLA
;
A
#
# COMPACT_ATOMS: atom_id res chain seq x y z
N MET A 1 19.82 9.18 7.99
CA MET A 1 19.77 9.74 6.63
C MET A 1 19.27 11.17 6.68
N GLN A 2 20.02 12.08 6.14
CA GLN A 2 19.57 13.47 6.11
C GLN A 2 18.52 13.65 5.02
N PRO A 3 17.50 14.46 5.27
CA PRO A 3 16.56 14.80 4.21
C PRO A 3 17.29 15.53 3.07
N ILE A 4 16.86 15.27 1.85
CA ILE A 4 17.41 15.90 0.65
C ILE A 4 17.23 17.43 0.73
N ILE A 5 16.14 17.87 1.34
CA ILE A 5 15.83 19.28 1.54
C ILE A 5 15.69 19.54 3.03
N SER A 6 16.54 20.40 3.56
CA SER A 6 16.40 20.91 4.91
C SER A 6 15.48 22.13 4.92
N MET A 7 14.61 22.23 5.91
CA MET A 7 13.72 23.39 6.03
C MET A 7 14.48 24.70 6.19
N ASN A 8 15.71 24.66 6.74
CA ASN A 8 16.54 25.82 6.92
C ASN A 8 17.24 26.25 5.63
N ASP A 9 17.42 25.32 4.68
CA ASP A 9 18.17 25.56 3.45
C ASP A 9 17.26 25.68 2.22
N THR A 10 15.95 25.49 2.41
CA THR A 10 14.98 25.46 1.30
C THR A 10 14.68 26.88 0.85
N SER A 11 15.08 27.24 -0.38
CA SER A 11 14.62 28.46 -1.02
C SER A 11 13.19 28.27 -1.54
N PRO A 12 12.40 29.36 -1.65
CA PRO A 12 11.06 29.26 -2.24
C PRO A 12 11.05 28.66 -3.64
N LYS A 13 12.06 28.98 -4.45
CA LYS A 13 12.17 28.43 -5.80
C LYS A 13 12.36 26.93 -5.79
N LEU A 14 13.27 26.43 -4.94
CA LEU A 14 13.53 25.00 -4.81
C LEU A 14 12.29 24.25 -4.30
N ALA A 15 11.58 24.82 -3.33
CA ALA A 15 10.37 24.25 -2.81
C ALA A 15 9.30 24.10 -3.90
N LEU A 16 9.15 25.11 -4.75
CA LEU A 16 8.20 25.09 -5.86
C LEU A 16 8.59 24.02 -6.90
N GLU A 17 9.87 23.89 -7.22
CA GLU A 17 10.34 22.87 -8.15
C GLU A 17 10.06 21.46 -7.64
N VAL A 18 10.34 21.19 -6.37
CA VAL A 18 10.06 19.89 -5.75
C VAL A 18 8.56 19.60 -5.77
N LEU A 19 7.74 20.58 -5.43
CA LEU A 19 6.29 20.44 -5.43
C LEU A 19 5.75 20.16 -6.84
N GLN A 20 6.32 20.82 -7.85
CA GLN A 20 5.94 20.59 -9.24
C GLN A 20 6.25 19.16 -9.68
N GLN A 21 7.45 18.66 -9.36
CA GLN A 21 7.83 17.29 -9.68
C GLN A 21 6.94 16.28 -8.94
N PHE A 22 6.60 16.57 -7.69
CA PHE A 22 5.67 15.72 -6.93
C PHE A 22 4.31 15.65 -7.61
N ARG A 23 3.78 16.76 -8.12
CA ARG A 23 2.51 16.76 -8.85
C ARG A 23 2.55 15.90 -10.10
N VAL A 24 3.64 15.94 -10.85
CA VAL A 24 3.81 15.12 -12.06
C VAL A 24 3.80 13.63 -11.70
N ILE A 25 4.58 13.25 -10.70
CA ILE A 25 4.66 11.87 -10.24
C ILE A 25 3.30 11.41 -9.73
N TYR A 26 2.64 12.22 -8.90
CA TYR A 26 1.34 11.89 -8.33
C TYR A 26 0.27 11.75 -9.42
N GLY A 27 0.27 12.64 -10.41
CA GLY A 27 -0.65 12.57 -11.53
C GLY A 27 -0.48 11.30 -12.37
N THR A 28 0.77 10.90 -12.62
CA THR A 28 1.09 9.67 -13.33
C THR A 28 0.63 8.45 -12.55
N MET A 29 0.86 8.44 -11.24
CA MET A 29 0.40 7.35 -10.37
C MET A 29 -1.13 7.23 -10.36
N ARG A 30 -1.83 8.36 -10.26
CA ARG A 30 -3.30 8.35 -10.28
C ARG A 30 -3.84 7.76 -11.57
N GLN A 31 -3.26 8.13 -12.70
CA GLN A 31 -3.68 7.59 -13.99
C GLN A 31 -3.40 6.10 -14.11
N TYR A 32 -2.23 5.68 -13.66
CA TYR A 32 -1.85 4.27 -13.65
C TYR A 32 -2.82 3.42 -12.81
N PHE A 33 -3.16 3.90 -11.61
CA PHE A 33 -4.11 3.21 -10.75
C PHE A 33 -5.52 3.17 -11.36
N ARG A 34 -5.92 4.23 -12.04
CA ARG A 34 -7.21 4.24 -12.73
C ARG A 34 -7.26 3.19 -13.83
N GLU A 35 -6.20 3.07 -14.60
CA GLU A 35 -6.10 2.04 -15.65
C GLU A 35 -6.12 0.63 -15.04
N LEU A 36 -5.45 0.42 -13.91
CA LEU A 36 -5.49 -0.85 -13.20
C LEU A 36 -6.89 -1.17 -12.68
N GLU A 37 -7.59 -0.17 -12.15
CA GLU A 37 -8.98 -0.35 -11.71
C GLU A 37 -9.88 -0.79 -12.86
N GLU A 38 -9.73 -0.18 -14.03
CA GLU A 38 -10.49 -0.54 -15.21
C GLU A 38 -10.17 -1.96 -15.70
N CYS A 39 -8.89 -2.35 -15.66
CA CYS A 39 -8.46 -3.69 -16.09
C CYS A 39 -8.80 -4.78 -15.10
N CYS A 40 -8.62 -4.52 -13.81
CA CYS A 40 -8.70 -5.53 -12.76
C CYS A 40 -9.98 -5.46 -11.93
N GLY A 41 -10.73 -4.36 -12.05
CA GLY A 41 -11.96 -4.17 -11.27
C GLY A 41 -11.73 -3.90 -9.79
N LEU A 42 -10.50 -3.53 -9.40
CA LEU A 42 -10.14 -3.28 -7.99
C LEU A 42 -9.57 -1.88 -7.82
N PRO A 43 -9.93 -1.17 -6.75
CA PRO A 43 -9.29 0.10 -6.40
C PRO A 43 -7.78 -0.07 -6.17
N GLY A 44 -7.00 0.98 -6.46
CA GLY A 44 -5.55 0.94 -6.33
C GLY A 44 -5.04 0.57 -4.94
N SER A 45 -5.73 1.03 -3.88
CA SER A 45 -5.38 0.67 -2.51
C SER A 45 -5.49 -0.84 -2.26
N GLN A 46 -6.49 -1.49 -2.82
CA GLN A 46 -6.67 -2.94 -2.70
C GLN A 46 -5.61 -3.69 -3.52
N MET A 47 -5.23 -3.16 -4.67
CA MET A 47 -4.13 -3.74 -5.47
C MET A 47 -2.80 -3.71 -4.71
N TRP A 48 -2.52 -2.66 -3.95
CA TRP A 48 -1.33 -2.57 -3.12
C TRP A 48 -1.31 -3.64 -2.03
N VAL A 49 -2.45 -3.89 -1.42
CA VAL A 49 -2.57 -4.97 -0.43
C VAL A 49 -2.21 -6.31 -1.06
N LEU A 50 -2.79 -6.61 -2.22
CA LEU A 50 -2.51 -7.86 -2.93
C LEU A 50 -1.03 -8.01 -3.28
N GLN A 51 -0.39 -6.93 -3.71
CA GLN A 51 1.02 -6.93 -4.06
C GLN A 51 1.89 -7.26 -2.85
N GLU A 52 1.59 -6.67 -1.70
CA GLU A 52 2.36 -6.94 -0.47
C GLU A 52 2.16 -8.38 0.03
N VAL A 53 0.95 -8.90 -0.09
CA VAL A 53 0.67 -10.29 0.29
C VAL A 53 1.39 -11.26 -0.65
N GLU A 54 1.45 -10.94 -1.94
CA GLU A 54 2.20 -11.75 -2.90
C GLU A 54 3.69 -11.79 -2.56
N ARG A 55 4.27 -10.64 -2.19
CA ARG A 55 5.68 -10.55 -1.80
C ARG A 55 5.99 -11.29 -0.52
N THR A 56 5.08 -11.27 0.43
CA THR A 56 5.27 -11.87 1.76
C THR A 56 4.04 -12.69 2.11
N PRO A 57 3.96 -13.93 1.61
CA PRO A 57 2.86 -14.83 1.98
C PRO A 57 2.82 -15.06 3.49
N GLU A 58 1.63 -15.21 4.02
CA GLU A 58 1.37 -15.38 5.45
C GLU A 58 1.63 -14.11 6.28
N ILE A 59 1.73 -12.93 5.65
CA ILE A 59 1.91 -11.68 6.37
C ILE A 59 0.71 -11.42 7.28
N GLY A 60 0.98 -10.94 8.51
CA GLY A 60 -0.07 -10.53 9.43
C GLY A 60 -0.58 -9.12 9.15
N ILE A 61 -1.75 -8.79 9.66
CA ILE A 61 -2.38 -7.47 9.42
C ILE A 61 -1.54 -6.33 10.00
N THR A 62 -0.96 -6.51 11.17
CA THR A 62 -0.14 -5.48 11.81
C THR A 62 1.08 -5.14 10.97
N GLU A 63 1.80 -6.15 10.50
CA GLU A 63 2.96 -5.94 9.64
C GLU A 63 2.57 -5.34 8.29
N LEU A 64 1.48 -5.81 7.72
CA LEU A 64 0.96 -5.27 6.46
C LEU A 64 0.63 -3.79 6.59
N ALA A 65 -0.04 -3.39 7.67
CA ALA A 65 -0.37 -1.99 7.92
C ALA A 65 0.89 -1.13 8.02
N VAL A 66 1.93 -1.61 8.70
CA VAL A 66 3.21 -0.91 8.81
C VAL A 66 3.84 -0.72 7.42
N ARG A 67 3.87 -1.76 6.61
CA ARG A 67 4.46 -1.70 5.27
C ARG A 67 3.70 -0.75 4.34
N LEU A 68 2.39 -0.71 4.46
CA LEU A 68 1.56 0.19 3.65
C LEU A 68 1.52 1.62 4.20
N GLY A 69 2.02 1.85 5.41
CA GLY A 69 1.99 3.17 6.04
C GLY A 69 0.59 3.63 6.41
N ILE A 70 -0.30 2.72 6.80
CA ILE A 70 -1.67 3.01 7.16
C ILE A 70 -2.00 2.47 8.55
N HIS A 71 -3.11 2.95 9.13
CA HIS A 71 -3.60 2.43 10.39
C HIS A 71 -4.05 0.98 10.26
N GLN A 72 -3.87 0.22 11.34
CA GLN A 72 -4.29 -1.18 11.37
C GLN A 72 -5.78 -1.35 11.11
N SER A 73 -6.62 -0.45 11.61
CA SER A 73 -8.06 -0.48 11.35
C SER A 73 -8.39 -0.31 9.87
N THR A 74 -7.71 0.60 9.19
CA THR A 74 -7.87 0.80 7.74
C THR A 74 -7.39 -0.43 6.97
N CYS A 75 -6.26 -0.99 7.37
CA CYS A 75 -5.73 -2.21 6.77
C CYS A 75 -6.72 -3.37 6.91
N SER A 76 -7.29 -3.54 8.10
CA SER A 76 -8.30 -4.59 8.36
C SER A 76 -9.51 -4.43 7.45
N GLN A 77 -9.97 -3.21 7.23
CA GLN A 77 -11.11 -2.96 6.33
C GLN A 77 -10.79 -3.32 4.88
N LEU A 78 -9.59 -2.96 4.40
CA LEU A 78 -9.15 -3.31 3.06
C LEU A 78 -9.05 -4.83 2.88
N VAL A 79 -8.48 -5.50 3.87
CA VAL A 79 -8.35 -6.96 3.88
C VAL A 79 -9.72 -7.63 3.84
N GLU A 80 -10.68 -7.17 4.66
CA GLU A 80 -12.02 -7.74 4.67
C GLU A 80 -12.72 -7.60 3.32
N LYS A 81 -12.57 -6.46 2.66
CA LYS A 81 -13.12 -6.25 1.32
C LYS A 81 -12.54 -7.26 0.32
N LEU A 82 -11.26 -7.55 0.41
CA LEU A 82 -10.59 -8.50 -0.48
C LEU A 82 -10.95 -9.94 -0.15
N VAL A 83 -11.15 -10.26 1.12
CA VAL A 83 -11.64 -11.58 1.52
C VAL A 83 -13.04 -11.82 0.96
N VAL A 84 -13.94 -10.84 1.08
CA VAL A 84 -15.30 -10.91 0.53
C VAL A 84 -15.27 -11.11 -0.99
N LYS A 85 -14.32 -10.48 -1.68
CA LYS A 85 -14.15 -10.63 -3.14
C LYS A 85 -13.44 -11.92 -3.54
N ASN A 86 -13.08 -12.76 -2.59
CA ASN A 86 -12.32 -14.00 -2.82
C ASN A 86 -10.93 -13.77 -3.42
N CYS A 87 -10.31 -12.62 -3.11
CA CYS A 87 -8.95 -12.32 -3.54
C CYS A 87 -7.91 -12.67 -2.49
N LEU A 88 -8.30 -12.69 -1.22
CA LEU A 88 -7.45 -13.06 -0.09
C LEU A 88 -8.12 -14.13 0.76
N VAL A 89 -7.30 -14.93 1.40
CA VAL A 89 -7.74 -15.86 2.44
C VAL A 89 -6.90 -15.65 3.70
N LYS A 90 -7.53 -15.87 4.86
CA LYS A 90 -6.86 -15.86 6.15
C LYS A 90 -6.51 -17.30 6.51
N LYS A 91 -5.23 -17.54 6.79
CA LYS A 91 -4.74 -18.86 7.18
C LYS A 91 -3.88 -18.74 8.42
N ARG A 92 -3.76 -19.82 9.18
CA ARG A 92 -2.78 -19.87 10.25
C ARG A 92 -1.38 -19.91 9.65
N GLN A 93 -0.45 -19.16 10.26
CA GLN A 93 0.92 -19.10 9.78
C GLN A 93 1.60 -20.47 9.94
N SER A 94 2.37 -20.86 8.95
CA SER A 94 3.07 -22.13 8.95
C SER A 94 4.08 -22.25 10.10
N MET A 95 4.75 -21.13 10.42
CA MET A 95 5.78 -21.10 11.48
C MET A 95 5.18 -20.84 12.87
N ASP A 96 3.97 -20.29 12.95
CA ASP A 96 3.30 -20.05 14.22
C ASP A 96 1.78 -20.21 14.05
N GLN A 97 1.28 -21.39 14.43
CA GLN A 97 -0.13 -21.75 14.28
C GLN A 97 -1.08 -20.91 15.12
N ARG A 98 -0.55 -20.09 16.05
CA ARG A 98 -1.36 -19.19 16.87
C ARG A 98 -1.62 -17.87 16.17
N ARG A 99 -0.92 -17.58 15.09
CA ARG A 99 -1.05 -16.33 14.34
C ARG A 99 -1.76 -16.57 13.02
N VAL A 100 -2.54 -15.58 12.62
CA VAL A 100 -3.23 -15.59 11.34
C VAL A 100 -2.41 -14.80 10.33
N GLY A 101 -2.17 -15.39 9.18
CA GLY A 101 -1.51 -14.75 8.05
C GLY A 101 -2.44 -14.65 6.85
N LEU A 102 -2.07 -13.80 5.91
CA LEU A 102 -2.84 -13.54 4.69
C LEU A 102 -2.15 -14.20 3.51
N CYS A 103 -2.94 -14.84 2.66
CA CYS A 103 -2.46 -15.43 1.42
C CYS A 103 -3.39 -15.04 0.27
N LEU A 104 -2.85 -15.04 -0.94
CA LEU A 104 -3.69 -14.89 -2.13
C LEU A 104 -4.63 -16.10 -2.26
N ALA A 105 -5.83 -15.82 -2.67
CA ALA A 105 -6.83 -16.87 -2.87
C ALA A 105 -6.53 -17.72 -4.11
#